data_86002d0218ba05a64d713f0c75aeea28
#
_entry.id   86002d0218ba05a64d713f0c75aeea28
#
_cell.length_a   1.000
_cell.length_b   1.000
_cell.length_c   1.000
_cell.angle_alpha   90.00
_cell.angle_beta   90.00
_cell.angle_gamma   90.00
#
_symmetry.space_group_name_H-M   'P 1'
#
loop_
_entity.id
_entity.type
_entity.pdbx_description
1 polymer ?
#
loop_
_entity_poly.entity_id
_entity_poly.type
_entity_poly.pdbx_seq_one_letter_code
_entity_poly.pdbx_strand_id
1 'polypeptide(L)' 'MAWIDDITERIATEHGLAPEALRLAPGDAEALLDLAGIAAHSTGERTNAPLLCHVLGRARALGVDLDALAATVRNAAG' A
#
# COMPACT_ATOMS: atom_id res chain seq x y z
N MET A 1 -5.90 3.23 -13.14
CA MET A 1 -6.42 1.87 -13.19
C MET A 1 -7.87 1.86 -12.77
N ALA A 2 -8.74 1.57 -13.73
CA ALA A 2 -10.18 1.71 -13.52
C ALA A 2 -10.73 0.85 -12.37
N TRP A 3 -10.29 -0.42 -12.29
CA TRP A 3 -10.83 -1.31 -11.26
C TRP A 3 -10.51 -0.84 -9.84
N ILE A 4 -9.25 -0.46 -9.57
CA ILE A 4 -8.87 -0.03 -8.21
C ILE A 4 -9.56 1.28 -7.83
N ASP A 5 -9.76 2.17 -8.79
CA ASP A 5 -10.49 3.41 -8.56
C ASP A 5 -11.96 3.12 -8.27
N ASP A 6 -12.58 2.23 -9.05
CA ASP A 6 -13.99 1.88 -8.89
C ASP A 6 -14.25 1.20 -7.54
N ILE A 7 -13.42 0.25 -7.12
CA ILE A 7 -13.59 -0.41 -5.84
C ILE A 7 -13.34 0.54 -4.67
N THR A 8 -12.39 1.47 -4.83
CA THR A 8 -12.12 2.50 -3.82
C THR A 8 -13.35 3.36 -3.58
N GLU A 9 -13.99 3.83 -4.66
CA GLU A 9 -15.22 4.63 -4.56
C GLU A 9 -16.35 3.83 -3.91
N ARG A 10 -16.49 2.56 -4.27
CA ARG A 10 -17.51 1.70 -3.71
C ARG A 10 -17.33 1.48 -2.21
N ILE A 11 -16.11 1.22 -1.77
CA ILE A 11 -15.80 1.07 -0.35
C ILE A 11 -16.14 2.36 0.40
N ALA A 12 -15.74 3.49 -0.13
CA ALA A 12 -16.04 4.79 0.49
C ALA A 12 -17.54 5.00 0.62
N THR A 13 -18.29 4.76 -0.45
CA THR A 13 -19.74 4.96 -0.48
C THR A 13 -20.44 4.03 0.51
N GLU A 14 -20.11 2.74 0.50
CA GLU A 14 -20.79 1.76 1.35
C GLU A 14 -20.47 1.96 2.84
N HIS A 15 -19.34 2.53 3.18
CA HIS A 15 -18.90 2.68 4.57
C HIS A 15 -18.87 4.12 5.09
N GLY A 16 -19.42 5.05 4.31
CA GLY A 16 -19.52 6.44 4.75
C GLY A 16 -18.19 7.16 4.89
N LEU A 17 -17.22 6.80 4.05
CA LEU A 17 -15.89 7.38 4.08
C LEU A 17 -15.71 8.39 2.95
N ALA A 18 -14.86 9.38 3.17
CA ALA A 18 -14.49 10.31 2.10
C ALA A 18 -13.58 9.58 1.10
N PRO A 19 -13.94 9.54 -0.20
CA PRO A 19 -13.09 8.86 -1.20
C PRO A 19 -11.66 9.36 -1.23
N GLU A 20 -11.47 10.66 -0.99
CA GLU A 20 -10.13 11.28 -0.97
C GLU A 20 -9.21 10.65 0.08
N ALA A 21 -9.77 10.16 1.18
CA ALA A 21 -8.99 9.51 2.24
C ALA A 21 -8.45 8.14 1.84
N LEU A 22 -9.07 7.52 0.83
CA LEU A 22 -8.71 6.16 0.40
C LEU A 22 -7.92 6.14 -0.91
N ARG A 23 -8.02 7.17 -1.74
CA ARG A 23 -7.38 7.19 -3.05
C ARG A 23 -5.87 7.14 -2.95
N LEU A 24 -5.29 6.41 -3.89
CA LEU A 24 -3.84 6.41 -4.06
C LEU A 24 -3.41 7.75 -4.66
N ALA A 25 -2.39 8.37 -4.09
CA ALA A 25 -1.78 9.55 -4.66
C ALA A 25 -0.94 9.16 -5.88
N PRO A 26 -0.61 10.13 -6.77
CA PRO A 26 0.30 9.85 -7.88
C PRO A 26 1.62 9.23 -7.37
N GLY A 27 2.02 8.14 -7.98
CA GLY A 27 3.23 7.41 -7.59
C GLY A 27 3.05 6.37 -6.50
N ASP A 28 1.93 6.38 -5.75
CA ASP A 28 1.69 5.42 -4.68
C ASP A 28 1.62 3.98 -5.21
N ALA A 29 0.89 3.77 -6.28
CA ALA A 29 0.73 2.42 -6.85
C ALA A 29 2.08 1.84 -7.25
N GLU A 30 2.91 2.63 -7.91
CA GLU A 30 4.23 2.21 -8.34
C GLU A 30 5.13 1.85 -7.15
N ALA A 31 5.15 2.70 -6.13
CA ALA A 31 5.93 2.46 -4.92
C ALA A 31 5.45 1.20 -4.18
N LEU A 32 4.14 1.05 -4.02
CA LEU A 32 3.57 -0.11 -3.33
C LEU A 32 3.81 -1.42 -4.06
N LEU A 33 3.69 -1.41 -5.39
CA LEU A 33 3.97 -2.60 -6.19
C LEU A 33 5.44 -3.01 -6.11
N ASP A 34 6.34 -2.03 -6.08
CA ASP A 34 7.77 -2.27 -5.90
C ASP A 34 8.05 -2.90 -4.53
N LEU A 35 7.50 -2.34 -3.46
CA LEU A 35 7.66 -2.87 -2.11
C LEU A 35 7.03 -4.26 -1.96
N ALA A 36 5.89 -4.49 -2.61
CA ALA A 36 5.26 -5.81 -2.64
C ALA A 36 6.17 -6.84 -3.31
N GLY A 37 6.83 -6.47 -4.40
CA GLY A 37 7.82 -7.32 -5.07
C GLY A 37 8.99 -7.66 -4.16
N ILE A 38 9.52 -6.67 -3.44
CA ILE A 38 10.59 -6.88 -2.47
C ILE A 38 10.16 -7.89 -1.40
N ALA A 39 8.97 -7.72 -0.83
CA ALA A 39 8.44 -8.63 0.19
C ALA A 39 8.35 -10.06 -0.32
N ALA A 40 7.83 -10.24 -1.53
CA ALA A 40 7.67 -11.58 -2.12
C ALA A 40 9.03 -12.24 -2.43
N HIS A 41 9.94 -11.49 -3.06
CA HIS A 41 11.19 -12.05 -3.55
C HIS A 41 12.23 -12.22 -2.44
N SER A 42 12.35 -11.26 -1.51
CA SER A 42 13.32 -11.34 -0.43
C SER A 42 13.02 -12.43 0.57
N THR A 43 11.73 -12.75 0.77
CA THR A 43 11.31 -13.76 1.73
C THR A 43 11.05 -15.12 1.09
N GLY A 44 10.88 -15.16 -0.24
CA GLY A 44 10.47 -16.35 -0.96
C GLY A 44 9.00 -16.72 -0.77
N GLU A 45 8.22 -15.89 -0.08
CA GLU A 45 6.80 -16.12 0.15
C GLU A 45 5.95 -15.00 -0.46
N ARG A 46 5.22 -15.34 -1.52
CA ARG A 46 4.39 -14.38 -2.26
C ARG A 46 3.29 -13.77 -1.40
N THR A 47 2.82 -14.52 -0.39
CA THR A 47 1.77 -14.05 0.52
C THR A 47 2.19 -12.86 1.36
N ASN A 48 3.49 -12.65 1.54
CA ASN A 48 3.98 -11.49 2.28
C ASN A 48 3.72 -10.17 1.56
N ALA A 49 3.54 -10.19 0.24
CA ALA A 49 3.29 -8.96 -0.51
C ALA A 49 2.00 -8.25 -0.08
N PRO A 50 0.81 -8.89 -0.13
CA PRO A 50 -0.41 -8.23 0.33
C PRO A 50 -0.40 -7.95 1.84
N LEU A 51 0.22 -8.80 2.63
CA LEU A 51 0.30 -8.58 4.08
C LEU A 51 1.14 -7.34 4.40
N LEU A 52 2.26 -7.16 3.74
CA LEU A 52 3.07 -5.95 3.89
C LEU A 52 2.28 -4.72 3.47
N CYS A 53 1.60 -4.75 2.33
CA CYS A 53 0.83 -3.60 1.86
C CYS A 53 -0.24 -3.19 2.87
N HIS A 54 -0.89 -4.14 3.52
CA HIS A 54 -1.85 -3.85 4.58
C HIS A 54 -1.19 -3.13 5.78
N VAL A 55 -0.04 -3.63 6.22
CA VAL A 55 0.72 -3.01 7.31
C VAL A 55 1.15 -1.59 6.95
N LEU A 56 1.63 -1.40 5.73
CA LEU A 56 2.02 -0.07 5.25
C LEU A 56 0.83 0.89 5.26
N GLY A 57 -0.34 0.43 4.83
CA GLY A 57 -1.55 1.23 4.84
C GLY A 57 -1.95 1.65 6.26
N ARG A 58 -1.84 0.74 7.22
CA ARG A 58 -2.12 1.05 8.62
C ARG A 58 -1.12 2.06 9.19
N ALA A 59 0.15 1.92 8.87
CA ALA A 59 1.18 2.84 9.35
C ALA A 59 0.96 4.24 8.76
N ARG A 60 0.60 4.33 7.48
CA ARG A 60 0.28 5.61 6.85
C ARG A 60 -0.92 6.29 7.51
N ALA A 61 -1.94 5.52 7.86
CA ALA A 61 -3.10 6.05 8.56
C ALA A 61 -2.74 6.62 9.94
N LEU A 62 -1.65 6.13 10.53
CA LEU A 62 -1.12 6.65 11.78
C LEU A 62 -0.10 7.77 11.60
N GLY A 63 0.06 8.26 10.38
CA GLY A 63 0.87 9.45 10.09
C GLY A 63 2.29 9.20 9.60
N VAL A 64 2.65 7.95 9.31
CA VAL A 64 3.99 7.65 8.80
C VAL A 64 4.00 7.81 7.27
N ASP A 65 4.97 8.55 6.76
CA ASP A 65 5.11 8.81 5.34
C ASP A 65 5.57 7.57 4.57
N LEU A 66 5.04 7.40 3.36
CA LEU A 66 5.37 6.22 2.53
C LEU A 66 6.86 6.14 2.21
N ASP A 67 7.51 7.28 1.97
CA ASP A 67 8.95 7.29 1.69
C ASP A 67 9.76 6.74 2.85
N ALA A 68 9.38 7.08 4.08
CA ALA A 68 10.02 6.57 5.29
C ALA A 68 9.80 5.06 5.43
N LEU A 69 8.59 4.60 5.15
CA LEU A 69 8.25 3.17 5.19
C LEU A 69 9.01 2.39 4.12
N ALA A 70 9.12 2.95 2.93
CA ALA A 70 9.89 2.34 1.85
C ALA A 70 11.36 2.15 2.25
N ALA A 71 11.95 3.14 2.89
CA ALA A 71 13.32 3.04 3.38
C ALA A 71 13.47 1.91 4.40
N THR A 72 12.53 1.78 5.32
CA THR A 72 12.53 0.71 6.32
C THR A 72 12.48 -0.67 5.65
N VAL A 73 11.58 -0.86 4.71
CA VAL A 73 11.42 -2.14 4.00
C VAL A 73 12.68 -2.49 3.21
N ARG A 74 13.23 -1.53 2.48
CA ARG A 74 14.44 -1.76 1.69
C ARG A 74 15.65 -2.07 2.56
N ASN A 75 15.79 -1.40 3.69
CA ASN A 75 16.88 -1.68 4.64
C ASN A 75 16.73 -3.06 5.26
N ALA A 76 15.52 -3.49 5.59
CA ALA A 76 15.27 -4.82 6.14
C ALA A 76 15.52 -5.93 5.13
N ALA A 77 15.23 -5.67 3.86
CA ALA A 77 15.40 -6.67 2.79
C ALA A 77 16.86 -6.80 2.34
N GLY A 78 17.63 -5.82 2.61
CA GLY A 78 18.96 -5.82 2.24
C GLY A 78 19.99 -5.36 2.03
#